data_2026cd033726967b92d86b3932813d70
#
_entry.id   2026cd033726967b92d86b3932813d70
#
_cell.length_a   1.000
_cell.length_b   1.000
_cell.length_c   1.000
_cell.angle_alpha   90.00
_cell.angle_beta   90.00
_cell.angle_gamma   90.00
#
_symmetry.space_group_name_H-M   'P 1'
#
loop_
_entity.id
_entity.type
_entity.pdbx_description
1 polymer ?
#
loop_
_entity_poly.entity_id
_entity_poly.type
_entity_poly.pdbx_seq_one_letter_code
_entity_poly.pdbx_strand_id
1 'polypeptide(L)'
;MLETTDIFAETTETDLDGDVVDDALRSLRIRGSVLLREAYSPPWAIAIPEADRLAALLGADTGARVVAFHLVEFGHCEIEPKGGERLHLTAGEMVICFGGAAHRISQGKSRQTQAIESLLAGGKNTQRPASASHASETSLLCGVFLLHDIAFNPLFNALPRVMRAALSRAGALHNLSGVARLMAEEIDRKSLGGGYIVERLLEVLCAEAVRAHLESVSNHEANWFRGIKDPVVGRAITAIHSRPGEDWSVQRLARHVAMSPSRFAARFSEALGDSTMAYVAKWRMNVACRKLALARKGIDQIAVEVGYESLAAFSRAFKKHVGLPPAVWRARELARMHSRSLNSKQVTDGDGPV
;
A
#
# COMPACT_ATOMS: atom_id res chain seq x y z
N MET A 1 -47.48 1.74 13.41
CA MET A 1 -46.70 0.51 13.27
C MET A 1 -45.89 0.63 12.00
N LEU A 2 -44.64 1.03 12.15
CA LEU A 2 -43.67 1.10 11.04
C LEU A 2 -42.84 -0.15 11.14
N GLU A 3 -42.94 -1.04 10.16
CA GLU A 3 -42.13 -2.24 10.06
C GLU A 3 -40.66 -1.84 9.80
N THR A 4 -39.84 -2.15 10.74
CA THR A 4 -38.35 -2.06 10.62
C THR A 4 -37.94 -3.21 9.70
N THR A 5 -37.71 -2.92 8.43
CA THR A 5 -37.13 -3.88 7.49
C THR A 5 -35.70 -4.14 7.90
N ASP A 6 -35.43 -5.37 8.31
CA ASP A 6 -34.14 -5.88 8.74
C ASP A 6 -33.21 -5.99 7.52
N ILE A 7 -32.31 -5.00 7.35
CA ILE A 7 -31.40 -4.90 6.20
C ILE A 7 -30.17 -5.85 6.35
N PHE A 8 -30.09 -6.64 7.43
CA PHE A 8 -28.97 -7.52 7.74
C PHE A 8 -29.23 -9.03 7.65
N ALA A 9 -30.35 -9.45 7.10
CA ALA A 9 -30.66 -10.86 6.91
C ALA A 9 -30.55 -11.27 5.44
N GLU A 10 -29.59 -12.16 5.21
CA GLU A 10 -29.26 -13.02 4.08
C GLU A 10 -27.92 -12.73 3.42
N THR A 11 -26.85 -12.92 4.19
CA THR A 11 -25.58 -13.37 3.61
C THR A 11 -25.74 -14.87 3.31
N THR A 12 -26.03 -15.20 2.08
CA THR A 12 -26.03 -16.59 1.60
C THR A 12 -24.63 -17.17 1.75
N GLU A 13 -24.55 -18.41 2.24
CA GLU A 13 -23.35 -19.24 2.51
C GLU A 13 -22.42 -19.48 1.31
N THR A 14 -22.62 -18.82 0.17
CA THR A 14 -21.85 -18.92 -1.07
C THR A 14 -20.76 -17.86 -1.26
N ASP A 15 -20.65 -16.87 -0.37
CA ASP A 15 -19.68 -15.74 -0.50
C ASP A 15 -18.43 -15.85 0.39
N LEU A 16 -18.06 -17.08 0.81
CA LEU A 16 -16.86 -17.32 1.63
C LEU A 16 -15.57 -17.60 0.84
N ASP A 17 -15.59 -17.46 -0.48
CA ASP A 17 -14.36 -17.34 -1.26
C ASP A 17 -13.86 -15.89 -1.14
N GLY A 18 -13.18 -15.60 -0.01
CA GLY A 18 -12.62 -14.29 0.27
C GLY A 18 -11.81 -13.79 -0.93
N ASP A 19 -12.11 -12.57 -1.38
CA ASP A 19 -11.37 -11.94 -2.46
C ASP A 19 -9.88 -11.88 -2.08
N VAL A 20 -9.06 -12.62 -2.82
CA VAL A 20 -7.61 -12.74 -2.62
C VAL A 20 -6.92 -11.38 -2.62
N VAL A 21 -7.47 -10.42 -3.38
CA VAL A 21 -6.98 -9.03 -3.41
C VAL A 21 -7.34 -8.30 -2.12
N ASP A 22 -8.55 -8.51 -1.60
CA ASP A 22 -9.00 -7.94 -0.32
C ASP A 22 -8.12 -8.41 0.83
N ASP A 23 -7.84 -9.71 0.92
CA ASP A 23 -6.91 -10.28 1.92
C ASP A 23 -5.51 -9.70 1.82
N ALA A 24 -4.99 -9.54 0.60
CA ALA A 24 -3.67 -8.98 0.37
C ALA A 24 -3.62 -7.47 0.72
N LEU A 25 -4.65 -6.69 0.37
CA LEU A 25 -4.76 -5.27 0.74
C LEU A 25 -4.88 -5.08 2.24
N ARG A 26 -5.75 -5.85 2.92
CA ARG A 26 -5.89 -5.82 4.39
C ARG A 26 -4.57 -6.11 5.10
N SER A 27 -3.74 -6.96 4.50
CA SER A 27 -2.45 -7.32 5.10
C SER A 27 -1.38 -6.23 4.98
N LEU A 28 -1.53 -5.25 4.07
CA LEU A 28 -0.57 -4.15 3.90
C LEU A 28 -0.63 -3.11 5.02
N ARG A 29 -1.71 -3.04 5.78
CA ARG A 29 -1.89 -2.01 6.83
C ARG A 29 -1.42 -0.63 6.37
N ILE A 30 -2.07 -0.13 5.34
CA ILE A 30 -1.76 1.15 4.70
C ILE A 30 -2.14 2.28 5.67
N ARG A 31 -1.29 3.31 5.77
CA ARG A 31 -1.61 4.62 6.34
C ARG A 31 -1.16 5.68 5.37
N GLY A 32 -1.93 6.75 5.22
CA GLY A 32 -1.59 7.86 4.37
C GLY A 32 -1.35 9.15 5.17
N SER A 33 -0.43 9.99 4.70
CA SER A 33 -0.23 11.33 5.21
C SER A 33 0.04 12.29 4.07
N VAL A 34 -0.67 13.44 4.07
CA VAL A 34 -0.37 14.54 3.16
C VAL A 34 0.82 15.31 3.73
N LEU A 35 1.83 15.54 2.91
CA LEU A 35 3.02 16.31 3.27
C LEU A 35 2.97 17.73 2.76
N LEU A 36 2.41 17.92 1.56
CA LEU A 36 2.46 19.18 0.84
C LEU A 36 1.25 19.29 -0.09
N ARG A 37 0.60 20.44 -0.09
CA ARG A 37 -0.39 20.83 -1.10
C ARG A 37 -0.13 22.27 -1.50
N GLU A 38 0.51 22.49 -2.63
CA GLU A 38 0.94 23.80 -3.08
C GLU A 38 0.87 23.96 -4.60
N ALA A 39 0.73 25.22 -5.04
CA ALA A 39 0.83 25.63 -6.43
C ALA A 39 2.21 26.23 -6.74
N TYR A 40 2.76 25.83 -7.88
CA TYR A 40 4.08 26.21 -8.38
C TYR A 40 3.99 26.88 -9.72
N SER A 41 4.68 28.02 -9.89
CA SER A 41 4.84 28.68 -11.19
C SER A 41 6.15 28.26 -11.85
N PRO A 42 6.13 27.81 -13.12
CA PRO A 42 7.33 27.34 -13.80
C PRO A 42 8.36 28.47 -14.03
N PRO A 43 9.68 28.17 -14.09
CA PRO A 43 10.27 26.83 -13.92
C PRO A 43 10.53 26.51 -12.46
N TRP A 44 10.19 25.28 -12.05
CA TRP A 44 10.44 24.81 -10.69
C TRP A 44 10.89 23.35 -10.68
N ALA A 45 11.55 22.94 -9.59
CA ALA A 45 11.95 21.56 -9.37
C ALA A 45 12.08 21.24 -7.87
N ILE A 46 11.61 20.05 -7.48
CA ILE A 46 11.65 19.52 -6.12
C ILE A 46 12.36 18.17 -6.14
N ALA A 47 13.33 17.97 -5.24
CA ALA A 47 13.99 16.68 -5.03
C ALA A 47 13.31 15.95 -3.86
N ILE A 48 12.90 14.71 -4.11
CA ILE A 48 12.39 13.79 -3.12
C ILE A 48 13.47 12.75 -2.84
N PRO A 49 13.91 12.57 -1.59
CA PRO A 49 14.95 11.61 -1.26
C PRO A 49 14.44 10.16 -1.34
N GLU A 50 15.34 9.21 -1.25
CA GLU A 50 14.99 7.80 -1.14
C GLU A 50 14.18 7.49 0.13
N ALA A 51 13.44 6.38 0.11
CA ALA A 51 12.46 6.02 1.14
C ALA A 51 13.04 6.00 2.56
N ASP A 52 14.27 5.52 2.76
CA ASP A 52 14.89 5.43 4.09
C ASP A 52 15.19 6.83 4.66
N ARG A 53 15.68 7.75 3.81
CA ARG A 53 15.90 9.14 4.21
C ARG A 53 14.58 9.87 4.46
N LEU A 54 13.57 9.63 3.62
CA LEU A 54 12.25 10.20 3.81
C LEU A 54 11.60 9.66 5.10
N ALA A 55 11.78 8.38 5.41
CA ALA A 55 11.34 7.77 6.67
C ALA A 55 11.99 8.43 7.89
N ALA A 56 13.30 8.68 7.83
CA ALA A 56 14.02 9.38 8.90
C ALA A 56 13.53 10.81 9.10
N LEU A 57 13.27 11.55 8.01
CA LEU A 57 12.74 12.93 8.06
C LEU A 57 11.34 12.99 8.70
N LEU A 58 10.51 12.00 8.42
CA LEU A 58 9.13 11.93 8.91
C LEU A 58 9.03 11.28 10.30
N GLY A 59 10.14 10.82 10.89
CA GLY A 59 10.10 10.04 12.12
C GLY A 59 9.29 8.76 11.98
N ALA A 60 9.26 8.17 10.77
CA ALA A 60 8.49 6.97 10.51
C ALA A 60 9.05 5.78 11.30
N ASP A 61 8.16 4.90 11.73
CA ASP A 61 8.54 3.72 12.51
C ASP A 61 9.56 2.85 11.77
N THR A 62 10.54 2.32 12.50
CA THR A 62 11.45 1.30 11.97
C THR A 62 10.66 0.09 11.50
N GLY A 63 10.66 -0.19 10.19
CA GLY A 63 9.93 -1.29 9.53
C GLY A 63 8.65 -0.89 8.81
N ALA A 64 8.26 0.39 8.84
CA ALA A 64 7.33 0.92 7.85
C ALA A 64 8.10 1.19 6.54
N ARG A 65 7.53 0.79 5.42
CA ARG A 65 7.98 1.21 4.09
C ARG A 65 7.32 2.53 3.77
N VAL A 66 8.12 3.57 3.59
CA VAL A 66 7.63 4.87 3.12
C VAL A 66 7.55 4.85 1.61
N VAL A 67 6.37 5.14 1.09
CA VAL A 67 6.06 5.17 -0.35
C VAL A 67 5.53 6.55 -0.68
N ALA A 68 6.31 7.34 -1.41
CA ALA A 68 5.89 8.67 -1.83
C ALA A 68 4.81 8.59 -2.92
N PHE A 69 3.85 9.51 -2.88
CA PHE A 69 2.90 9.73 -3.97
C PHE A 69 2.79 11.21 -4.32
N HIS A 70 2.43 11.47 -5.58
CA HIS A 70 2.23 12.82 -6.11
C HIS A 70 0.99 12.81 -6.99
N LEU A 71 0.05 13.69 -6.70
CA LEU A 71 -1.16 13.93 -7.46
C LEU A 71 -1.09 15.32 -8.07
N VAL A 72 -1.28 15.42 -9.38
CA VAL A 72 -1.44 16.68 -10.09
C VAL A 72 -2.90 17.09 -10.02
N GLU A 73 -3.22 18.10 -9.21
CA GLU A 73 -4.59 18.63 -9.13
C GLU A 73 -4.92 19.54 -10.31
N PHE A 74 -3.94 20.33 -10.76
CA PHE A 74 -4.04 21.25 -11.88
C PHE A 74 -2.70 21.39 -12.59
N GLY A 75 -2.71 21.67 -13.91
CA GLY A 75 -1.51 21.83 -14.71
C GLY A 75 -0.84 20.52 -15.10
N HIS A 76 0.49 20.51 -15.13
CA HIS A 76 1.28 19.33 -15.49
C HIS A 76 2.69 19.38 -14.88
N CYS A 77 3.32 18.22 -14.72
CA CYS A 77 4.71 18.13 -14.31
C CYS A 77 5.40 16.90 -14.89
N GLU A 78 6.71 16.85 -14.73
CA GLU A 78 7.53 15.69 -15.04
C GLU A 78 8.07 15.08 -13.75
N ILE A 79 8.08 13.75 -13.69
CA ILE A 79 8.71 12.98 -12.60
C ILE A 79 9.85 12.19 -13.20
N GLU A 80 11.04 12.33 -12.64
CA GLU A 80 12.27 11.66 -13.06
C GLU A 80 12.81 10.81 -11.91
N PRO A 81 12.47 9.50 -11.86
CA PRO A 81 13.02 8.58 -10.87
C PRO A 81 14.51 8.35 -11.14
N LYS A 82 15.31 8.26 -10.07
CA LYS A 82 16.74 7.91 -10.20
C LYS A 82 16.88 6.51 -10.81
N GLY A 83 17.47 6.45 -12.02
CA GLY A 83 17.65 5.20 -12.76
C GLY A 83 16.38 4.66 -13.43
N GLY A 84 15.34 5.47 -13.59
CA GLY A 84 14.10 5.15 -14.29
C GLY A 84 13.79 6.12 -15.44
N GLU A 85 12.72 5.81 -16.17
CA GLU A 85 12.22 6.66 -17.24
C GLU A 85 11.49 7.89 -16.69
N ARG A 86 11.59 8.99 -17.42
CA ARG A 86 10.85 10.21 -17.12
C ARG A 86 9.37 10.02 -17.46
N LEU A 87 8.51 10.39 -16.52
CA LEU A 87 7.06 10.35 -16.67
C LEU A 87 6.50 11.76 -16.75
N HIS A 88 5.63 12.00 -17.71
CA HIS A 88 4.86 13.24 -17.82
C HIS A 88 3.48 13.02 -17.18
N LEU A 89 3.11 13.88 -16.24
CA LEU A 89 1.81 13.84 -15.55
C LEU A 89 1.02 15.11 -15.87
N THR A 90 -0.27 14.93 -16.04
CA THR A 90 -1.25 15.99 -16.24
C THR A 90 -2.29 16.02 -15.10
N ALA A 91 -3.09 17.07 -15.06
CA ALA A 91 -4.18 17.20 -14.07
C ALA A 91 -5.05 15.92 -13.98
N GLY A 92 -5.33 15.47 -12.78
CA GLY A 92 -6.06 14.24 -12.51
C GLY A 92 -5.20 12.96 -12.63
N GLU A 93 -3.88 13.07 -12.69
CA GLU A 93 -2.99 11.90 -12.65
C GLU A 93 -2.18 11.87 -11.39
N MET A 94 -2.01 10.66 -10.88
CA MET A 94 -1.23 10.37 -9.69
C MET A 94 -0.12 9.38 -10.02
N VAL A 95 1.02 9.55 -9.37
CA VAL A 95 2.10 8.56 -9.36
C VAL A 95 2.36 8.09 -7.94
N ILE A 96 2.62 6.80 -7.77
CA ILE A 96 3.00 6.16 -6.51
C ILE A 96 4.36 5.48 -6.69
N CYS A 97 5.34 5.83 -5.85
CA CYS A 97 6.72 5.37 -5.96
C CYS A 97 7.00 4.20 -5.01
N PHE A 98 6.44 3.01 -5.29
CA PHE A 98 6.60 1.80 -4.46
C PHE A 98 8.06 1.34 -4.33
N GLY A 99 8.88 1.59 -5.35
CA GLY A 99 10.31 1.27 -5.33
C GLY A 99 11.13 2.08 -4.34
N GLY A 100 10.60 3.20 -3.85
CA GLY A 100 11.24 4.07 -2.86
C GLY A 100 12.53 4.74 -3.35
N ALA A 101 12.78 4.81 -4.66
CA ALA A 101 13.92 5.50 -5.22
C ALA A 101 13.78 7.03 -5.09
N ALA A 102 14.89 7.71 -4.91
CA ALA A 102 14.93 9.16 -5.01
C ALA A 102 14.43 9.59 -6.39
N HIS A 103 13.72 10.71 -6.46
CA HIS A 103 13.19 11.24 -7.72
C HIS A 103 13.09 12.75 -7.69
N ARG A 104 12.98 13.34 -8.88
CA ARG A 104 12.81 14.76 -9.08
C ARG A 104 11.46 15.02 -9.72
N ILE A 105 10.74 16.00 -9.19
CA ILE A 105 9.48 16.51 -9.76
C ILE A 105 9.78 17.91 -10.29
N SER A 106 9.34 18.24 -11.51
CA SER A 106 9.66 19.53 -12.10
C SER A 106 8.68 19.94 -13.19
N GLN A 107 8.66 21.25 -13.46
CA GLN A 107 8.05 21.83 -14.66
C GLN A 107 9.01 22.85 -15.27
N GLY A 108 9.31 22.66 -16.54
CA GLY A 108 10.27 23.49 -17.27
C GLY A 108 11.73 23.24 -16.89
N LYS A 109 12.63 24.05 -17.44
CA LYS A 109 14.08 23.95 -17.20
C LYS A 109 14.49 24.76 -15.98
N SER A 110 14.24 24.23 -14.76
CA SER A 110 14.74 24.86 -13.55
C SER A 110 16.22 24.57 -13.33
N ARG A 111 17.01 25.62 -13.06
CA ARG A 111 18.42 25.51 -12.68
C ARG A 111 18.60 25.20 -11.19
N GLN A 112 17.60 25.45 -10.37
CA GLN A 112 17.60 25.18 -8.92
C GLN A 112 16.61 24.07 -8.63
N THR A 113 17.04 23.12 -7.81
CA THR A 113 16.17 22.06 -7.28
C THR A 113 16.04 22.27 -5.78
N GLN A 114 14.82 22.45 -5.28
CA GLN A 114 14.54 22.60 -3.87
C GLN A 114 14.38 21.24 -3.22
N ALA A 115 15.05 20.99 -2.11
CA ALA A 115 14.87 19.75 -1.36
C ALA A 115 13.52 19.77 -0.64
N ILE A 116 12.81 18.63 -0.62
CA ILE A 116 11.53 18.51 0.10
C ILE A 116 11.67 18.82 1.59
N GLU A 117 12.82 18.50 2.18
CA GLU A 117 13.16 18.81 3.58
C GLU A 117 13.00 20.29 3.90
N SER A 118 13.45 21.15 2.98
CA SER A 118 13.34 22.60 3.13
C SER A 118 11.89 23.08 3.11
N LEU A 119 11.06 22.46 2.29
CA LEU A 119 9.62 22.75 2.21
C LEU A 119 8.90 22.32 3.49
N LEU A 120 9.18 21.11 3.98
CA LEU A 120 8.57 20.56 5.19
C LEU A 120 8.98 21.33 6.47
N ALA A 121 10.17 21.94 6.49
CA ALA A 121 10.63 22.80 7.57
C ALA A 121 10.03 24.22 7.54
N GLY A 122 9.00 24.47 6.73
CA GLY A 122 8.37 25.78 6.58
C GLY A 122 9.14 26.75 5.67
N GLY A 123 10.06 26.22 4.88
CA GLY A 123 10.77 26.98 3.84
C GLY A 123 9.78 27.46 2.78
N LYS A 124 9.76 28.78 2.54
CA LYS A 124 8.91 29.35 1.47
C LYS A 124 9.33 28.76 0.13
N ASN A 125 8.35 28.53 -0.74
CA ASN A 125 8.61 28.23 -2.15
C ASN A 125 9.34 29.44 -2.78
N THR A 126 10.67 29.37 -2.85
CA THR A 126 11.53 30.44 -3.34
C THR A 126 11.49 30.56 -4.88
N GLN A 127 10.74 29.70 -5.56
CA GLN A 127 10.69 29.60 -7.01
C GLN A 127 9.44 30.25 -7.62
N ARG A 128 8.67 31.03 -6.83
CA ARG A 128 7.50 31.75 -7.34
C ARG A 128 7.92 33.11 -7.91
N PRO A 129 7.96 33.31 -9.24
CA PRO A 129 8.16 34.63 -9.80
C PRO A 129 6.95 35.51 -9.55
N ALA A 130 7.19 36.76 -9.23
CA ALA A 130 6.15 37.76 -8.90
C ALA A 130 5.15 38.05 -10.06
N SER A 131 5.39 37.54 -11.27
CA SER A 131 4.65 37.87 -12.50
C SER A 131 4.10 36.65 -13.24
N ALA A 132 3.96 35.46 -12.62
CA ALA A 132 3.44 34.29 -13.33
C ALA A 132 1.94 34.41 -13.60
N SER A 133 1.53 34.12 -14.83
CA SER A 133 0.12 33.96 -15.17
C SER A 133 -0.41 32.66 -14.56
N HIS A 134 -1.58 32.67 -13.93
CA HIS A 134 -2.22 31.49 -13.34
C HIS A 134 -2.42 30.32 -14.36
N ALA A 135 -2.41 30.62 -15.65
CA ALA A 135 -2.60 29.63 -16.72
C ALA A 135 -1.44 28.62 -16.87
N SER A 136 -0.25 28.90 -16.31
CA SER A 136 0.93 28.03 -16.40
C SER A 136 1.28 27.35 -15.06
N GLU A 137 0.52 27.56 -13.99
CA GLU A 137 0.78 26.99 -12.67
C GLU A 137 0.47 25.49 -12.62
N THR A 138 1.17 24.79 -11.74
CA THR A 138 0.87 23.39 -11.39
C THR A 138 0.55 23.28 -9.92
N SER A 139 -0.62 22.77 -9.59
CA SER A 139 -1.00 22.40 -8.22
C SER A 139 -0.70 20.94 -7.96
N LEU A 140 0.06 20.68 -6.92
CA LEU A 140 0.46 19.34 -6.48
C LEU A 140 -0.05 19.05 -5.08
N LEU A 141 -0.59 17.86 -4.91
CA LEU A 141 -0.78 17.23 -3.61
C LEU A 141 0.20 16.08 -3.49
N CYS A 142 1.15 16.20 -2.59
CA CYS A 142 2.19 15.22 -2.34
C CYS A 142 2.06 14.65 -0.93
N GLY A 143 2.33 13.38 -0.80
CA GLY A 143 2.27 12.70 0.48
C GLY A 143 3.00 11.37 0.49
N VAL A 144 2.76 10.62 1.53
CA VAL A 144 3.34 9.29 1.71
C VAL A 144 2.29 8.29 2.13
N PHE A 145 2.47 7.04 1.70
CA PHE A 145 1.87 5.87 2.30
C PHE A 145 2.91 5.18 3.17
N LEU A 146 2.53 4.84 4.37
CA LEU A 146 3.29 4.00 5.30
C LEU A 146 2.71 2.59 5.22
N LEU A 147 3.48 1.67 4.70
CA LEU A 147 3.10 0.27 4.52
C LEU A 147 3.83 -0.60 5.52
N HIS A 148 3.09 -1.46 6.22
CA HIS A 148 3.66 -2.41 7.17
C HIS A 148 3.48 -3.84 6.66
N ASP A 149 4.29 -4.77 7.18
CA ASP A 149 4.20 -6.21 6.88
C ASP A 149 4.32 -6.58 5.39
N ILE A 150 5.01 -5.74 4.61
CA ILE A 150 5.12 -5.88 3.15
C ILE A 150 6.00 -7.06 2.71
N ALA A 151 6.93 -7.52 3.54
CA ALA A 151 7.98 -8.47 3.15
C ALA A 151 7.43 -9.78 2.56
N PHE A 152 6.27 -10.23 3.03
CA PHE A 152 5.62 -11.48 2.58
C PHE A 152 4.30 -11.24 1.86
N ASN A 153 3.97 -9.98 1.60
CA ASN A 153 2.75 -9.65 0.89
C ASN A 153 2.96 -9.83 -0.62
N PRO A 154 2.25 -10.79 -1.25
CA PRO A 154 2.45 -11.08 -2.67
C PRO A 154 2.01 -9.92 -3.57
N LEU A 155 0.98 -9.17 -3.16
CA LEU A 155 0.51 -7.99 -3.86
C LEU A 155 1.61 -6.93 -3.93
N PHE A 156 2.22 -6.58 -2.79
CA PHE A 156 3.27 -5.55 -2.75
C PHE A 156 4.47 -5.91 -3.62
N ASN A 157 4.87 -7.19 -3.61
CA ASN A 157 6.00 -7.66 -4.41
C ASN A 157 5.71 -7.67 -5.92
N ALA A 158 4.43 -7.66 -6.31
CA ALA A 158 4.01 -7.62 -7.70
C ALA A 158 3.76 -6.19 -8.22
N LEU A 159 3.71 -5.18 -7.34
CA LEU A 159 3.54 -3.79 -7.75
C LEU A 159 4.79 -3.26 -8.46
N PRO A 160 4.62 -2.43 -9.50
CA PRO A 160 5.74 -1.81 -10.19
C PRO A 160 6.47 -0.82 -9.26
N ARG A 161 7.75 -0.59 -9.52
CA ARG A 161 8.53 0.38 -8.74
C ARG A 161 7.95 1.78 -8.76
N VAL A 162 7.36 2.16 -9.89
CA VAL A 162 6.62 3.42 -10.09
C VAL A 162 5.30 3.08 -10.76
N MET A 163 4.20 3.43 -10.14
CA MET A 163 2.85 3.17 -10.63
C MET A 163 2.16 4.49 -10.95
N ARG A 164 1.66 4.62 -12.18
CA ARG A 164 0.82 5.75 -12.61
C ARG A 164 -0.64 5.35 -12.54
N ALA A 165 -1.46 6.21 -11.96
CA ALA A 165 -2.91 6.06 -11.92
C ALA A 165 -3.58 7.34 -12.43
N ALA A 166 -4.50 7.21 -13.39
CA ALA A 166 -5.28 8.34 -13.90
C ALA A 166 -6.64 8.36 -13.19
N LEU A 167 -6.99 9.49 -12.58
CA LEU A 167 -8.25 9.65 -11.84
C LEU A 167 -9.47 9.85 -12.76
N SER A 168 -9.24 10.13 -14.05
CA SER A 168 -10.23 10.67 -14.98
C SER A 168 -10.60 9.75 -16.16
N ARG A 169 -10.35 8.44 -16.09
CA ARG A 169 -10.79 7.53 -17.16
C ARG A 169 -12.24 7.08 -16.98
N ALA A 170 -13.03 7.13 -18.07
CA ALA A 170 -14.37 6.53 -18.10
C ALA A 170 -14.27 5.02 -17.81
N GLY A 171 -15.01 4.51 -16.81
CA GLY A 171 -15.01 3.13 -16.36
C GLY A 171 -14.82 3.02 -14.84
N ALA A 172 -14.26 1.94 -14.35
CA ALA A 172 -14.06 1.62 -12.93
C ALA A 172 -13.30 2.70 -12.10
N LEU A 173 -12.66 3.67 -12.75
CA LEU A 173 -11.88 4.75 -12.13
C LEU A 173 -12.69 5.96 -11.66
N HIS A 174 -14.03 5.95 -11.79
CA HIS A 174 -14.88 7.02 -11.24
C HIS A 174 -14.64 7.21 -9.73
N ASN A 175 -14.30 6.14 -9.02
CA ASN A 175 -14.09 6.17 -7.58
C ASN A 175 -12.84 6.96 -7.18
N LEU A 176 -11.74 6.84 -7.94
CA LEU A 176 -10.50 7.57 -7.62
C LEU A 176 -10.69 9.09 -7.66
N SER A 177 -11.37 9.62 -8.69
CA SER A 177 -11.66 11.05 -8.77
C SER A 177 -12.56 11.54 -7.64
N GLY A 178 -13.56 10.73 -7.25
CA GLY A 178 -14.45 11.01 -6.13
C GLY A 178 -13.69 11.09 -4.80
N VAL A 179 -12.83 10.11 -4.52
CA VAL A 179 -12.00 10.07 -3.31
C VAL A 179 -11.03 11.25 -3.26
N ALA A 180 -10.33 11.54 -4.37
CA ALA A 180 -9.40 12.66 -4.43
C ALA A 180 -10.10 14.01 -4.21
N ARG A 181 -11.32 14.20 -4.76
CA ARG A 181 -12.14 15.39 -4.53
C ARG A 181 -12.56 15.52 -3.08
N LEU A 182 -13.12 14.46 -2.48
CA LEU A 182 -13.49 14.47 -1.06
C LEU A 182 -12.31 14.81 -0.15
N MET A 183 -11.13 14.27 -0.46
CA MET A 183 -9.90 14.54 0.27
C MET A 183 -9.49 16.01 0.15
N ALA A 184 -9.55 16.59 -1.06
CA ALA A 184 -9.24 17.99 -1.29
C ALA A 184 -10.21 18.91 -0.53
N GLU A 185 -11.52 18.63 -0.58
CA GLU A 185 -12.56 19.36 0.16
C GLU A 185 -12.33 19.30 1.68
N GLU A 186 -11.94 18.14 2.22
CA GLU A 186 -11.69 17.99 3.67
C GLU A 186 -10.43 18.74 4.12
N ILE A 187 -9.37 18.72 3.31
CA ILE A 187 -8.15 19.51 3.56
C ILE A 187 -8.46 21.01 3.59
N ASP A 188 -9.30 21.50 2.66
CA ASP A 188 -9.67 22.91 2.56
C ASP A 188 -10.59 23.36 3.70
N ARG A 189 -11.47 22.46 4.16
CA ARG A 189 -12.48 22.74 5.21
C ARG A 189 -11.84 22.96 6.57
N LYS A 190 -10.67 22.38 6.86
CA LYS A 190 -9.94 22.47 8.15
C LYS A 190 -10.82 22.19 9.36
N SER A 191 -11.73 21.23 9.25
CA SER A 191 -12.69 20.87 10.30
C SER A 191 -12.05 20.03 11.41
N LEU A 192 -12.69 20.02 12.58
CA LEU A 192 -12.31 19.14 13.68
C LEU A 192 -12.40 17.67 13.21
N GLY A 193 -11.32 16.91 13.43
CA GLY A 193 -11.24 15.53 12.97
C GLY A 193 -10.88 15.36 11.49
N GLY A 194 -10.72 16.44 10.72
CA GLY A 194 -10.40 16.41 9.29
C GLY A 194 -9.14 15.62 8.98
N GLY A 195 -8.11 15.71 9.80
CA GLY A 195 -6.88 14.92 9.64
C GLY A 195 -7.13 13.42 9.64
N TYR A 196 -7.99 12.93 10.54
CA TYR A 196 -8.38 11.51 10.57
C TYR A 196 -9.14 11.09 9.31
N ILE A 197 -10.06 11.94 8.83
CA ILE A 197 -10.81 11.67 7.59
C ILE A 197 -9.87 11.60 6.39
N VAL A 198 -8.95 12.56 6.27
CA VAL A 198 -7.94 12.57 5.19
C VAL A 198 -7.07 11.31 5.21
N GLU A 199 -6.62 10.85 6.38
CA GLU A 199 -5.88 9.58 6.49
C GLU A 199 -6.69 8.39 5.94
N ARG A 200 -7.98 8.29 6.27
CA ARG A 200 -8.85 7.19 5.78
C ARG A 200 -9.10 7.30 4.27
N LEU A 201 -9.30 8.51 3.75
CA LEU A 201 -9.44 8.73 2.31
C LEU A 201 -8.16 8.39 1.55
N LEU A 202 -6.98 8.64 2.11
CA LEU A 202 -5.70 8.24 1.52
C LEU A 202 -5.55 6.71 1.47
N GLU A 203 -6.00 5.97 2.48
CA GLU A 203 -6.03 4.50 2.44
C GLU A 203 -6.90 3.98 1.32
N VAL A 204 -8.11 4.54 1.17
CA VAL A 204 -9.03 4.22 0.07
C VAL A 204 -8.40 4.58 -1.27
N LEU A 205 -7.77 5.75 -1.38
CA LEU A 205 -7.09 6.20 -2.60
C LEU A 205 -5.99 5.23 -3.04
N CYS A 206 -5.18 4.75 -2.10
CA CYS A 206 -4.14 3.76 -2.37
C CYS A 206 -4.74 2.43 -2.85
N ALA A 207 -5.77 1.94 -2.17
CA ALA A 207 -6.44 0.69 -2.53
C ALA A 207 -7.08 0.76 -3.93
N GLU A 208 -7.77 1.86 -4.23
CA GLU A 208 -8.37 2.10 -5.56
C GLU A 208 -7.31 2.22 -6.66
N ALA A 209 -6.17 2.87 -6.39
CA ALA A 209 -5.07 2.96 -7.34
C ALA A 209 -4.47 1.58 -7.65
N VAL A 210 -4.31 0.74 -6.62
CA VAL A 210 -3.85 -0.65 -6.79
C VAL A 210 -4.87 -1.46 -7.59
N ARG A 211 -6.17 -1.34 -7.30
CA ARG A 211 -7.24 -2.01 -8.06
C ARG A 211 -7.22 -1.61 -9.53
N ALA A 212 -7.14 -0.32 -9.81
CA ALA A 212 -7.05 0.20 -11.17
C ALA A 212 -5.82 -0.35 -11.93
N HIS A 213 -4.69 -0.48 -11.23
CA HIS A 213 -3.50 -1.11 -11.81
C HIS A 213 -3.75 -2.59 -12.13
N LEU A 214 -4.37 -3.35 -11.21
CA LEU A 214 -4.76 -4.74 -11.43
C LEU A 214 -5.58 -4.95 -12.70
N GLU A 215 -6.54 -4.05 -12.95
CA GLU A 215 -7.39 -4.10 -14.13
C GLU A 215 -6.62 -3.80 -15.42
N SER A 216 -5.58 -2.95 -15.35
CA SER A 216 -4.78 -2.50 -16.49
C SER A 216 -3.64 -3.42 -16.89
N VAL A 217 -3.17 -4.29 -15.98
CA VAL A 217 -2.00 -5.15 -16.22
C VAL A 217 -2.30 -6.19 -17.28
N SER A 218 -1.47 -6.21 -18.31
CA SER A 218 -1.47 -7.26 -19.34
C SER A 218 -0.84 -8.57 -18.82
N ASN A 219 -1.29 -9.72 -19.37
CA ASN A 219 -0.93 -11.05 -18.87
C ASN A 219 0.50 -11.54 -19.26
N HIS A 220 1.42 -10.63 -19.64
CA HIS A 220 2.68 -11.05 -20.29
C HIS A 220 3.85 -11.36 -19.33
N GLU A 221 3.84 -10.83 -18.10
CA GLU A 221 4.90 -11.10 -17.13
C GLU A 221 4.46 -12.05 -16.01
N ALA A 222 5.36 -12.93 -15.59
CA ALA A 222 5.12 -13.80 -14.43
C ALA A 222 5.08 -12.96 -13.16
N ASN A 223 3.89 -12.80 -12.59
CA ASN A 223 3.69 -12.09 -11.33
C ASN A 223 2.37 -12.52 -10.67
N TRP A 224 2.17 -12.06 -9.45
CA TRP A 224 0.99 -12.39 -8.68
C TRP A 224 -0.34 -12.01 -9.38
N PHE A 225 -0.39 -10.89 -10.10
CA PHE A 225 -1.57 -10.46 -10.85
C PHE A 225 -1.94 -11.42 -11.99
N ARG A 226 -0.93 -11.94 -12.70
CA ARG A 226 -1.13 -13.02 -13.69
C ARG A 226 -1.67 -14.28 -13.01
N GLY A 227 -1.09 -14.63 -11.85
CA GLY A 227 -1.49 -15.81 -11.08
C GLY A 227 -2.95 -15.79 -10.65
N ILE A 228 -3.46 -14.68 -10.13
CA ILE A 228 -4.87 -14.57 -9.71
C ILE A 228 -5.85 -14.55 -10.89
N LYS A 229 -5.44 -14.03 -12.05
CA LYS A 229 -6.25 -14.04 -13.28
C LYS A 229 -6.25 -15.41 -13.99
N ASP A 230 -5.29 -16.28 -13.70
CA ASP A 230 -5.27 -17.64 -14.24
C ASP A 230 -6.35 -18.50 -13.57
N PRO A 231 -7.28 -19.11 -14.34
CA PRO A 231 -8.43 -19.81 -13.75
C PRO A 231 -8.08 -21.04 -12.91
N VAL A 232 -6.88 -21.60 -13.09
CA VAL A 232 -6.39 -22.76 -12.32
C VAL A 232 -5.57 -22.29 -11.12
N VAL A 233 -4.58 -21.42 -11.38
CA VAL A 233 -3.67 -20.90 -10.34
C VAL A 233 -4.45 -20.02 -9.38
N GLY A 234 -5.39 -19.19 -9.86
CA GLY A 234 -6.25 -18.35 -9.03
C GLY A 234 -7.06 -19.16 -8.02
N ARG A 235 -7.71 -20.26 -8.45
CA ARG A 235 -8.41 -21.15 -7.51
C ARG A 235 -7.49 -21.77 -6.46
N ALA A 236 -6.27 -22.11 -6.83
CA ALA A 236 -5.30 -22.62 -5.86
C ALA A 236 -4.85 -21.52 -4.87
N ILE A 237 -4.64 -20.28 -5.33
CA ILE A 237 -4.30 -19.13 -4.48
C ILE A 237 -5.46 -18.84 -3.52
N THR A 238 -6.70 -18.80 -4.00
CA THR A 238 -7.90 -18.63 -3.16
C THR A 238 -7.98 -19.69 -2.06
N ALA A 239 -7.75 -20.97 -2.41
CA ALA A 239 -7.74 -22.05 -1.42
C ALA A 239 -6.64 -21.91 -0.38
N ILE A 240 -5.44 -21.45 -0.76
CA ILE A 240 -4.33 -21.19 0.16
C ILE A 240 -4.64 -20.01 1.07
N HIS A 241 -5.22 -18.93 0.53
CA HIS A 241 -5.53 -17.72 1.29
C HIS A 241 -6.65 -17.94 2.29
N SER A 242 -7.73 -18.61 1.89
CA SER A 242 -8.88 -18.89 2.78
C SER A 242 -8.54 -19.89 3.89
N ARG A 243 -7.61 -20.83 3.65
CA ARG A 243 -7.25 -21.90 4.59
C ARG A 243 -5.74 -22.05 4.76
N PRO A 244 -5.02 -21.05 5.29
CA PRO A 244 -3.56 -21.07 5.40
C PRO A 244 -3.04 -22.21 6.29
N GLY A 245 -3.84 -22.63 7.29
CA GLY A 245 -3.50 -23.70 8.23
C GLY A 245 -3.68 -25.12 7.69
N GLU A 246 -4.33 -25.28 6.54
CA GLU A 246 -4.57 -26.59 5.92
C GLU A 246 -3.25 -27.27 5.55
N ASP A 247 -3.18 -28.59 5.66
CA ASP A 247 -1.99 -29.37 5.23
C ASP A 247 -1.89 -29.38 3.68
N TRP A 248 -1.43 -28.26 3.13
CA TRP A 248 -1.25 -28.08 1.70
C TRP A 248 -0.01 -28.82 1.20
N SER A 249 -0.17 -29.55 0.12
CA SER A 249 0.89 -30.13 -0.67
C SER A 249 0.62 -29.87 -2.16
N VAL A 250 1.64 -30.03 -3.00
CA VAL A 250 1.46 -29.91 -4.45
C VAL A 250 0.39 -30.88 -4.97
N GLN A 251 0.37 -32.11 -4.43
CA GLN A 251 -0.61 -33.14 -4.78
C GLN A 251 -2.04 -32.73 -4.38
N ARG A 252 -2.20 -32.16 -3.18
CA ARG A 252 -3.51 -31.76 -2.68
C ARG A 252 -4.07 -30.54 -3.45
N LEU A 253 -3.24 -29.54 -3.72
CA LEU A 253 -3.61 -28.40 -4.54
C LEU A 253 -3.91 -28.78 -5.99
N ALA A 254 -3.08 -29.64 -6.60
CA ALA A 254 -3.32 -30.15 -7.95
C ALA A 254 -4.66 -30.87 -8.05
N ARG A 255 -4.99 -31.69 -7.04
CA ARG A 255 -6.31 -32.38 -6.95
C ARG A 255 -7.44 -31.37 -6.81
N HIS A 256 -7.28 -30.33 -6.00
CA HIS A 256 -8.29 -29.29 -5.81
C HIS A 256 -8.63 -28.55 -7.11
N VAL A 257 -7.66 -28.39 -8.02
CA VAL A 257 -7.86 -27.74 -9.32
C VAL A 257 -8.01 -28.72 -10.49
N ALA A 258 -8.17 -30.02 -10.22
CA ALA A 258 -8.34 -31.07 -11.20
C ALA A 258 -7.18 -31.19 -12.24
N MET A 259 -5.93 -31.09 -11.76
CA MET A 259 -4.72 -31.25 -12.56
C MET A 259 -3.79 -32.36 -12.05
N SER A 260 -2.87 -32.83 -12.89
CA SER A 260 -1.74 -33.65 -12.41
C SER A 260 -0.74 -32.78 -11.63
N PRO A 261 -0.09 -33.32 -10.58
CA PRO A 261 0.83 -32.56 -9.73
C PRO A 261 1.96 -31.86 -10.48
N SER A 262 2.58 -32.54 -11.45
CA SER A 262 3.68 -31.97 -12.25
C SER A 262 3.22 -30.82 -13.15
N ARG A 263 2.10 -30.97 -13.83
CA ARG A 263 1.52 -29.92 -14.69
C ARG A 263 1.09 -28.71 -13.86
N PHE A 264 0.45 -28.94 -12.70
CA PHE A 264 0.06 -27.89 -11.79
C PHE A 264 1.27 -27.11 -11.26
N ALA A 265 2.31 -27.80 -10.76
CA ALA A 265 3.51 -27.15 -10.25
C ALA A 265 4.22 -26.31 -11.31
N ALA A 266 4.34 -26.82 -12.55
CA ALA A 266 4.91 -26.07 -13.66
C ALA A 266 4.11 -24.81 -13.98
N ARG A 267 2.76 -24.94 -14.12
CA ARG A 267 1.87 -23.79 -14.40
C ARG A 267 1.89 -22.74 -13.29
N PHE A 268 1.89 -23.19 -12.03
CA PHE A 268 1.96 -22.30 -10.87
C PHE A 268 3.27 -21.51 -10.85
N SER A 269 4.40 -22.19 -11.07
CA SER A 269 5.72 -21.55 -11.11
C SER A 269 5.87 -20.61 -12.31
N GLU A 270 5.33 -20.97 -13.46
CA GLU A 270 5.31 -20.09 -14.64
C GLU A 270 4.48 -18.82 -14.41
N ALA A 271 3.33 -18.93 -13.74
CA ALA A 271 2.45 -17.81 -13.49
C ALA A 271 2.99 -16.84 -12.43
N LEU A 272 3.61 -17.37 -11.37
CA LEU A 272 4.00 -16.58 -10.18
C LEU A 272 5.51 -16.34 -10.05
N GLY A 273 6.35 -17.09 -10.77
CA GLY A 273 7.80 -17.04 -10.58
C GLY A 273 8.31 -17.77 -9.33
N ASP A 274 7.40 -18.38 -8.54
CA ASP A 274 7.69 -19.06 -7.27
C ASP A 274 7.20 -20.51 -7.30
N SER A 275 7.84 -21.40 -6.52
CA SER A 275 7.26 -22.73 -6.32
C SER A 275 6.02 -22.66 -5.44
N THR A 276 5.07 -23.59 -5.66
CA THR A 276 3.81 -23.66 -4.90
C THR A 276 4.02 -23.65 -3.38
N MET A 277 4.95 -24.47 -2.88
CA MET A 277 5.18 -24.57 -1.43
C MET A 277 5.95 -23.37 -0.85
N ALA A 278 6.78 -22.71 -1.64
CA ALA A 278 7.39 -21.44 -1.24
C ALA A 278 6.32 -20.34 -1.09
N TYR A 279 5.35 -20.30 -1.99
CA TYR A 279 4.21 -19.39 -1.89
C TYR A 279 3.37 -19.66 -0.63
N VAL A 280 2.99 -20.91 -0.37
CA VAL A 280 2.27 -21.31 0.84
C VAL A 280 3.02 -20.87 2.10
N ALA A 281 4.34 -21.11 2.17
CA ALA A 281 5.16 -20.71 3.31
C ALA A 281 5.18 -19.18 3.50
N LYS A 282 5.37 -18.41 2.44
CA LYS A 282 5.34 -16.93 2.47
C LYS A 282 3.99 -16.42 2.96
N TRP A 283 2.88 -16.96 2.45
CA TRP A 283 1.54 -16.56 2.85
C TRP A 283 1.26 -16.89 4.33
N ARG A 284 1.65 -18.07 4.81
CA ARG A 284 1.57 -18.45 6.23
C ARG A 284 2.32 -17.45 7.12
N MET A 285 3.51 -16.98 6.69
CA MET A 285 4.27 -15.96 7.43
C MET A 285 3.55 -14.60 7.43
N ASN A 286 2.94 -14.21 6.31
CA ASN A 286 2.13 -12.99 6.24
C ASN A 286 0.97 -13.04 7.26
N VAL A 287 0.22 -14.15 7.27
CA VAL A 287 -0.90 -14.36 8.23
C VAL A 287 -0.39 -14.40 9.67
N ALA A 288 0.74 -15.06 9.93
CA ALA A 288 1.35 -15.13 11.26
C ALA A 288 1.74 -13.75 11.78
N CYS A 289 2.37 -12.91 10.97
CA CYS A 289 2.71 -11.53 11.34
C CYS A 289 1.45 -10.73 11.74
N ARG A 290 0.38 -10.80 10.95
CA ARG A 290 -0.89 -10.13 11.28
C ARG A 290 -1.47 -10.61 12.62
N LYS A 291 -1.52 -11.93 12.85
CA LYS A 291 -2.05 -12.50 14.09
C LYS A 291 -1.19 -12.16 15.32
N LEU A 292 0.12 -12.17 15.15
CA LEU A 292 1.08 -11.79 16.21
C LEU A 292 0.93 -10.31 16.61
N ALA A 293 0.70 -9.41 15.65
CA ALA A 293 0.51 -7.99 15.89
C ALA A 293 -0.76 -7.68 16.70
N LEU A 294 -1.82 -8.49 16.57
CA LEU A 294 -3.07 -8.32 17.31
C LEU A 294 -2.97 -8.76 18.81
N ALA A 295 -1.92 -9.46 19.20
CA ALA A 295 -1.58 -9.91 20.55
C ALA A 295 -2.69 -10.66 21.34
N ARG A 296 -3.76 -11.10 20.66
CA ARG A 296 -4.94 -11.72 21.30
C ARG A 296 -4.75 -13.21 21.59
N LYS A 297 -3.77 -13.87 20.96
CA LYS A 297 -3.56 -15.32 21.02
C LYS A 297 -2.14 -15.69 21.43
N GLY A 298 -1.96 -16.87 22.01
CA GLY A 298 -0.65 -17.49 22.24
C GLY A 298 0.12 -17.72 20.93
N ILE A 299 1.45 -17.73 20.99
CA ILE A 299 2.27 -17.98 19.81
C ILE A 299 2.10 -19.42 19.33
N ASP A 300 1.90 -20.34 20.25
CA ASP A 300 1.59 -21.75 20.01
C ASP A 300 0.27 -21.94 19.26
N GLN A 301 -0.78 -21.21 19.64
CA GLN A 301 -2.05 -21.20 18.95
C GLN A 301 -1.93 -20.66 17.52
N ILE A 302 -1.18 -19.56 17.36
CA ILE A 302 -0.94 -18.98 16.03
C ILE A 302 -0.16 -19.97 15.16
N ALA A 303 0.83 -20.69 15.72
CA ALA A 303 1.59 -21.70 14.98
C ALA A 303 0.68 -22.78 14.38
N VAL A 304 -0.26 -23.29 15.18
CA VAL A 304 -1.25 -24.28 14.71
C VAL A 304 -2.18 -23.69 13.65
N GLU A 305 -2.71 -22.48 13.89
CA GLU A 305 -3.62 -21.82 12.96
C GLU A 305 -3.01 -21.53 11.58
N VAL A 306 -1.69 -21.35 11.50
CA VAL A 306 -0.98 -21.17 10.24
C VAL A 306 -0.36 -22.48 9.71
N GLY A 307 -0.72 -23.64 10.29
CA GLY A 307 -0.41 -24.97 9.77
C GLY A 307 0.98 -25.49 10.10
N TYR A 308 1.48 -25.17 11.31
CA TYR A 308 2.69 -25.80 11.86
C TYR A 308 2.33 -26.75 13.01
N GLU A 309 2.87 -27.97 12.95
CA GLU A 309 2.62 -29.02 13.94
C GLU A 309 3.22 -28.72 15.31
N SER A 310 4.26 -27.87 15.38
CA SER A 310 4.90 -27.52 16.63
C SER A 310 5.39 -26.08 16.66
N LEU A 311 5.39 -25.48 17.85
CA LEU A 311 5.96 -24.16 18.12
C LEU A 311 7.43 -24.06 17.69
N ALA A 312 8.21 -25.13 17.84
CA ALA A 312 9.60 -25.17 17.45
C ALA A 312 9.78 -25.11 15.91
N ALA A 313 8.97 -25.85 15.17
CA ALA A 313 8.98 -25.80 13.69
C ALA A 313 8.55 -24.42 13.19
N PHE A 314 7.48 -23.86 13.76
CA PHE A 314 7.02 -22.51 13.47
C PHE A 314 8.10 -21.47 13.74
N SER A 315 8.72 -21.50 14.94
CA SER A 315 9.73 -20.50 15.33
C SER A 315 10.95 -20.52 14.43
N ARG A 316 11.40 -21.71 13.99
CA ARG A 316 12.50 -21.82 12.99
C ARG A 316 12.10 -21.26 11.65
N ALA A 317 10.91 -21.60 11.14
CA ALA A 317 10.40 -21.09 9.87
C ALA A 317 10.20 -19.57 9.92
N PHE A 318 9.59 -19.05 10.98
CA PHE A 318 9.37 -17.63 11.18
C PHE A 318 10.70 -16.86 11.22
N LYS A 319 11.68 -17.31 12.04
CA LYS A 319 13.00 -16.69 12.09
C LYS A 319 13.73 -16.73 10.75
N LYS A 320 13.60 -17.84 10.00
CA LYS A 320 14.20 -17.98 8.66
C LYS A 320 13.62 -16.95 7.68
N HIS A 321 12.31 -16.73 7.71
CA HIS A 321 11.63 -15.83 6.76
C HIS A 321 11.61 -14.37 7.23
N VAL A 322 11.36 -14.12 8.52
CA VAL A 322 11.14 -12.78 9.10
C VAL A 322 12.44 -12.18 9.68
N GLY A 323 13.45 -13.01 9.93
CA GLY A 323 14.74 -12.59 10.51
C GLY A 323 14.75 -12.55 12.04
N LEU A 324 13.59 -12.55 12.70
CA LEU A 324 13.45 -12.47 14.17
C LEU A 324 12.60 -13.62 14.70
N PRO A 325 12.83 -14.09 15.93
CA PRO A 325 11.93 -15.03 16.60
C PRO A 325 10.52 -14.41 16.79
N PRO A 326 9.42 -15.22 16.77
CA PRO A 326 8.05 -14.72 16.88
C PRO A 326 7.79 -13.85 18.12
N ALA A 327 8.33 -14.25 19.29
CA ALA A 327 8.16 -13.50 20.53
C ALA A 327 8.84 -12.12 20.48
N VAL A 328 10.07 -12.06 19.95
CA VAL A 328 10.82 -10.81 19.77
C VAL A 328 10.10 -9.90 18.79
N TRP A 329 9.64 -10.46 17.68
CA TRP A 329 8.90 -9.72 16.67
C TRP A 329 7.60 -9.14 17.25
N ARG A 330 6.82 -9.95 18.00
CA ARG A 330 5.59 -9.51 18.69
C ARG A 330 5.88 -8.35 19.66
N ALA A 331 6.87 -8.50 20.52
CA ALA A 331 7.24 -7.48 21.51
C ALA A 331 7.58 -6.15 20.81
N ARG A 332 8.34 -6.22 19.72
CA ARG A 332 8.69 -5.06 18.90
C ARG A 332 7.45 -4.38 18.30
N GLU A 333 6.49 -5.14 17.76
CA GLU A 333 5.26 -4.59 17.20
C GLU A 333 4.36 -3.94 18.26
N LEU A 334 4.24 -4.56 19.42
CA LEU A 334 3.47 -4.00 20.55
C LEU A 334 4.09 -2.70 21.07
N ALA A 335 5.41 -2.65 21.23
CA ALA A 335 6.11 -1.42 21.62
C ALA A 335 5.86 -0.29 20.61
N ARG A 336 5.87 -0.59 19.31
CA ARG A 336 5.53 0.38 18.25
C ARG A 336 4.10 0.90 18.37
N MET A 337 3.13 0.03 18.65
CA MET A 337 1.73 0.43 18.82
C MET A 337 1.55 1.36 20.04
N HIS A 338 2.23 1.09 21.15
CA HIS A 338 2.18 1.93 22.35
C HIS A 338 2.81 3.32 22.14
N SER A 339 3.97 3.40 21.49
CA SER A 339 4.61 4.67 21.17
C SER A 339 3.72 5.58 20.29
N ARG A 340 2.96 4.97 19.38
CA ARG A 340 1.99 5.67 18.52
C ARG A 340 0.82 6.25 19.31
N SER A 341 0.27 5.50 20.28
CA SER A 341 -0.82 5.93 21.14
C SER A 341 -0.43 7.11 22.02
N LEU A 342 0.83 7.20 22.41
CA LEU A 342 1.36 8.32 23.21
C LEU A 342 1.57 9.58 22.35
N ASN A 343 2.12 9.46 21.15
CA ASN A 343 2.34 10.60 20.25
C ASN A 343 1.02 11.19 19.73
N SER A 344 -0.01 10.39 19.51
CA SER A 344 -1.31 10.92 19.10
C SER A 344 -2.00 11.71 20.22
N LYS A 345 -1.74 11.41 21.49
CA LYS A 345 -2.27 12.17 22.63
C LYS A 345 -1.53 13.50 22.86
N GLN A 346 -0.24 13.57 22.55
CA GLN A 346 0.53 14.83 22.71
C GLN A 346 0.19 15.89 21.67
N VAL A 347 -0.29 15.49 20.48
CA VAL A 347 -0.74 16.42 19.43
C VAL A 347 -2.12 17.03 19.76
N THR A 348 -2.94 16.35 20.57
CA THR A 348 -4.25 16.87 20.99
C THR A 348 -4.22 17.75 22.24
N ASP A 349 -3.15 17.68 23.05
CA ASP A 349 -3.01 18.46 24.28
C ASP A 349 -2.17 19.75 24.12
N GLY A 350 -1.70 20.04 22.89
CA GLY A 350 -0.85 21.20 22.57
C GLY A 350 -1.56 22.52 22.29
N ASP A 351 -2.89 22.55 22.21
CA ASP A 351 -3.69 23.77 22.08
C ASP A 351 -4.36 24.16 23.41
N GLY A 352 -3.55 24.58 24.35
CA GLY A 352 -4.01 25.30 25.53
C GLY A 352 -4.02 26.82 25.25
N PRO A 353 -4.95 27.60 25.82
CA PRO A 353 -5.26 28.94 25.40
C PRO A 353 -4.20 29.97 25.84
N VAL A 354 -3.79 30.85 24.89
CA VAL A 354 -3.33 32.20 25.17
C VAL A 354 -4.17 33.17 24.36
#